data_6847684aeef113631a169861695ee38d
#
_entry.id   6847684aeef113631a169861695ee38d
#
_cell.length_a   1.000
_cell.length_b   1.000
_cell.length_c   1.000
_cell.angle_alpha   90.00
_cell.angle_beta   90.00
_cell.angle_gamma   90.00
#
_symmetry.space_group_name_H-M   'P 1'
#
loop_
_entity.id
_entity.type
_entity.pdbx_description
1 polymer ?
#
loop_
_entity_poly.entity_id
_entity_poly.type
_entity_poly.pdbx_seq_one_letter_code
_entity_poly.pdbx_strand_id
1 'polypeptide(L)'
;MAPGDVQSAFAAAAAQDGIALQSASFDWLCEQGHVGLERVAKARRDPALVEPVIAALDQLQAIYARLKGDVSVLHAARENLLLPVELMHLPTGTVVEVDDAAHFTSFRLAALELYRPDAALGFDVGEHAALCREWCARTDGLDRGLAAKGFGFGGRQRERAYHDALRDLAVPAMGHPPVLRIAAVDGDGAAAYARHRDALLPLSGS
;
A
#
# COMPACT_ATOMS: atom_id res chain seq x y z
N MET A 1 15.61 10.21 10.70
CA MET A 1 16.00 9.11 9.81
C MET A 1 15.64 9.50 8.38
N ALA A 2 16.44 9.09 7.41
CA ALA A 2 16.10 9.31 6.01
C ALA A 2 14.93 8.38 5.59
N PRO A 3 14.10 8.77 4.60
CA PRO A 3 13.14 7.85 4.00
C PRO A 3 13.85 6.58 3.52
N GLY A 4 13.32 5.40 3.88
CA GLY A 4 13.94 4.10 3.56
C GLY A 4 14.80 3.48 4.68
N ASP A 5 15.18 4.25 5.71
CA ASP A 5 15.98 3.70 6.83
C ASP A 5 15.19 2.65 7.64
N VAL A 6 13.88 2.90 7.86
CA VAL A 6 13.00 2.00 8.63
C VAL A 6 12.83 0.67 7.90
N GLN A 7 12.52 0.71 6.59
CA GLN A 7 12.36 -0.45 5.74
C GLN A 7 13.66 -1.25 5.63
N SER A 8 14.80 -0.57 5.51
CA SER A 8 16.11 -1.22 5.43
C SER A 8 16.47 -1.92 6.73
N ALA A 9 16.20 -1.30 7.89
CA ALA A 9 16.44 -1.90 9.20
C ALA A 9 15.52 -3.11 9.43
N PHE A 10 14.24 -3.01 9.00
CA PHE A 10 13.29 -4.11 9.04
C PHE A 10 13.77 -5.31 8.20
N ALA A 11 14.14 -5.06 6.93
CA ALA A 11 14.63 -6.10 6.02
C ALA A 11 15.91 -6.76 6.52
N ALA A 12 16.83 -5.99 7.11
CA ALA A 12 18.06 -6.52 7.71
C ALA A 12 17.76 -7.45 8.91
N ALA A 13 16.77 -7.11 9.74
CA ALA A 13 16.33 -7.96 10.85
C ALA A 13 15.65 -9.25 10.34
N ALA A 14 14.78 -9.15 9.33
CA ALA A 14 14.12 -10.29 8.70
C ALA A 14 15.13 -11.27 8.07
N ALA A 15 16.19 -10.76 7.48
CA ALA A 15 17.24 -11.58 6.88
C ALA A 15 17.97 -12.46 7.89
N GLN A 16 18.03 -12.08 9.18
CA GLN A 16 18.62 -12.92 10.24
C GLN A 16 17.81 -14.19 10.50
N ASP A 17 16.52 -14.17 10.22
CA ASP A 17 15.62 -15.33 10.28
C ASP A 17 15.46 -16.06 8.93
N GLY A 18 16.31 -15.71 7.93
CA GLY A 18 16.28 -16.32 6.60
C GLY A 18 15.17 -15.77 5.68
N ILE A 19 14.51 -14.66 6.06
CA ILE A 19 13.47 -14.04 5.26
C ILE A 19 14.10 -12.95 4.39
N ALA A 20 14.30 -13.26 3.10
CA ALA A 20 14.89 -12.31 2.15
C ALA A 20 13.82 -11.39 1.56
N LEU A 21 13.85 -10.12 1.95
CA LEU A 21 12.94 -9.07 1.46
C LEU A 21 13.73 -8.11 0.56
N GLN A 22 13.19 -7.78 -0.60
CA GLN A 22 13.82 -6.85 -1.54
C GLN A 22 12.81 -6.02 -2.31
N SER A 23 13.26 -4.92 -2.92
CA SER A 23 12.42 -4.10 -3.77
C SER A 23 12.01 -4.86 -5.03
N ALA A 24 10.76 -4.64 -5.45
CA ALA A 24 10.21 -5.23 -6.65
C ALA A 24 9.21 -4.27 -7.33
N SER A 25 8.70 -4.66 -8.49
CA SER A 25 7.65 -3.94 -9.18
C SER A 25 6.73 -4.91 -9.92
N PHE A 26 5.47 -4.51 -10.06
CA PHE A 26 4.50 -5.21 -10.89
C PHE A 26 4.23 -4.37 -12.14
N ASP A 27 4.10 -5.01 -13.30
CA ASP A 27 3.82 -4.36 -14.59
C ASP A 27 2.47 -3.62 -14.63
N TRP A 28 1.57 -3.96 -13.74
CA TRP A 28 0.23 -3.38 -13.61
C TRP A 28 0.12 -2.34 -12.49
N LEU A 29 1.08 -2.24 -11.58
CA LEU A 29 1.09 -1.27 -10.49
C LEU A 29 1.84 -0.01 -10.93
N CYS A 30 1.12 0.97 -11.47
CA CYS A 30 1.69 2.16 -12.08
C CYS A 30 0.94 3.45 -11.69
N GLU A 31 1.46 4.60 -12.09
CA GLU A 31 0.86 5.92 -11.82
C GLU A 31 -0.56 6.11 -12.41
N GLN A 32 -1.01 5.24 -13.31
CA GLN A 32 -2.40 5.24 -13.79
C GLN A 32 -3.38 4.68 -12.75
N GLY A 33 -2.90 4.13 -11.64
CA GLY A 33 -3.71 3.64 -10.54
C GLY A 33 -4.78 2.63 -10.99
N HIS A 34 -6.01 2.81 -10.53
CA HIS A 34 -7.12 1.91 -10.88
C HIS A 34 -7.46 1.90 -12.38
N VAL A 35 -7.21 2.98 -13.11
CA VAL A 35 -7.42 3.04 -14.58
C VAL A 35 -6.45 2.10 -15.29
N GLY A 36 -5.18 2.08 -14.88
CA GLY A 36 -4.17 1.15 -15.40
C GLY A 36 -4.48 -0.29 -15.05
N LEU A 37 -4.88 -0.56 -13.80
CA LEU A 37 -5.28 -1.88 -13.32
C LEU A 37 -6.42 -2.46 -14.15
N GLU A 38 -7.48 -1.69 -14.39
CA GLU A 38 -8.62 -2.11 -15.22
C GLU A 38 -8.19 -2.56 -16.62
N ARG A 39 -7.32 -1.77 -17.26
CA ARG A 39 -6.82 -2.07 -18.59
C ARG A 39 -6.00 -3.34 -18.64
N VAL A 40 -5.05 -3.53 -17.69
CA VAL A 40 -4.19 -4.72 -17.65
C VAL A 40 -5.01 -5.97 -17.35
N ALA A 41 -5.96 -5.91 -16.40
CA ALA A 41 -6.83 -7.03 -16.09
C ALA A 41 -7.66 -7.47 -17.31
N LYS A 42 -8.23 -6.52 -18.05
CA LYS A 42 -8.94 -6.81 -19.32
C LYS A 42 -8.02 -7.45 -20.37
N ALA A 43 -6.75 -7.03 -20.46
CA ALA A 43 -5.79 -7.57 -21.41
C ALA A 43 -5.36 -9.01 -21.08
N ARG A 44 -5.25 -9.35 -19.80
CA ARG A 44 -4.85 -10.70 -19.34
C ARG A 44 -5.90 -11.78 -19.66
N ARG A 45 -7.18 -11.40 -19.74
CA ARG A 45 -8.30 -12.32 -20.05
C ARG A 45 -8.38 -13.55 -19.11
N ASP A 46 -7.91 -13.41 -17.89
CA ASP A 46 -7.98 -14.46 -16.87
C ASP A 46 -9.34 -14.39 -16.14
N PRO A 47 -10.22 -15.40 -16.29
CA PRO A 47 -11.53 -15.40 -15.64
C PRO A 47 -11.45 -15.34 -14.10
N ALA A 48 -10.39 -15.90 -13.50
CA ALA A 48 -10.20 -15.92 -12.06
C ALA A 48 -9.95 -14.52 -11.46
N LEU A 49 -9.44 -13.58 -12.27
CA LEU A 49 -9.16 -12.22 -11.84
C LEU A 49 -10.35 -11.27 -12.04
N VAL A 50 -11.36 -11.64 -12.80
CA VAL A 50 -12.43 -10.72 -13.22
C VAL A 50 -13.20 -10.17 -12.01
N GLU A 51 -13.74 -11.04 -11.18
CA GLU A 51 -14.57 -10.63 -10.03
C GLU A 51 -13.74 -9.90 -8.94
N PRO A 52 -12.57 -10.42 -8.51
CA PRO A 52 -11.70 -9.72 -7.56
C PRO A 52 -11.26 -8.33 -8.04
N VAL A 53 -10.91 -8.21 -9.32
CA VAL A 53 -10.49 -6.92 -9.88
C VAL A 53 -11.65 -5.93 -9.95
N ILE A 54 -12.85 -6.35 -10.37
CA ILE A 54 -14.04 -5.46 -10.37
C ILE A 54 -14.30 -4.94 -8.95
N ALA A 55 -14.29 -5.83 -7.95
CA ALA A 55 -14.50 -5.44 -6.55
C ALA A 55 -13.42 -4.46 -6.04
N ALA A 56 -12.17 -4.64 -6.44
CA ALA A 56 -11.07 -3.72 -6.11
C ALA A 56 -11.24 -2.37 -6.82
N LEU A 57 -11.63 -2.37 -8.09
CA LEU A 57 -11.84 -1.14 -8.88
C LEU A 57 -12.93 -0.26 -8.30
N ASP A 58 -14.07 -0.83 -7.92
CA ASP A 58 -15.18 -0.09 -7.31
C ASP A 58 -14.73 0.62 -6.03
N GLN A 59 -13.99 -0.06 -5.17
CA GLN A 59 -13.45 0.52 -3.94
C GLN A 59 -12.41 1.61 -4.24
N LEU A 60 -11.46 1.35 -5.15
CA LEU A 60 -10.41 2.29 -5.50
C LEU A 60 -10.94 3.57 -6.14
N GLN A 61 -11.98 3.49 -6.98
CA GLN A 61 -12.66 4.66 -7.55
C GLN A 61 -13.32 5.49 -6.45
N ALA A 62 -14.03 4.84 -5.52
CA ALA A 62 -14.65 5.51 -4.38
C ALA A 62 -13.62 6.19 -3.47
N ILE A 63 -12.49 5.51 -3.17
CA ILE A 63 -11.40 6.04 -2.37
C ILE A 63 -10.75 7.25 -3.08
N TYR A 64 -10.47 7.14 -4.38
CA TYR A 64 -9.86 8.21 -5.15
C TYR A 64 -10.73 9.48 -5.15
N ALA A 65 -12.04 9.30 -5.34
CA ALA A 65 -13.02 10.39 -5.27
C ALA A 65 -13.12 10.98 -3.85
N ARG A 66 -13.14 10.12 -2.80
CA ARG A 66 -13.16 10.55 -1.39
C ARG A 66 -11.95 11.40 -1.03
N LEU A 67 -10.79 11.07 -1.59
CA LEU A 67 -9.54 11.80 -1.44
C LEU A 67 -9.44 13.02 -2.38
N LYS A 68 -10.48 13.33 -3.14
CA LYS A 68 -10.56 14.44 -4.09
C LYS A 68 -9.51 14.37 -5.21
N GLY A 69 -9.27 13.16 -5.71
CA GLY A 69 -8.38 12.94 -6.84
C GLY A 69 -9.01 13.37 -8.18
N ASP A 70 -8.18 13.89 -9.08
CA ASP A 70 -8.57 14.23 -10.44
C ASP A 70 -8.26 13.03 -11.36
N VAL A 71 -9.31 12.32 -11.77
CA VAL A 71 -9.19 11.10 -12.59
C VAL A 71 -8.59 11.39 -13.97
N SER A 72 -8.70 12.61 -14.49
CA SER A 72 -8.10 12.97 -15.78
C SER A 72 -6.59 12.85 -15.75
N VAL A 73 -5.98 13.04 -14.59
CA VAL A 73 -4.55 12.89 -14.38
C VAL A 73 -4.13 11.42 -14.47
N LEU A 74 -4.94 10.47 -13.95
CA LEU A 74 -4.67 9.04 -14.10
C LEU A 74 -4.73 8.60 -15.56
N HIS A 75 -5.72 9.10 -16.32
CA HIS A 75 -5.80 8.83 -17.77
C HIS A 75 -4.63 9.41 -18.57
N ALA A 76 -4.06 10.53 -18.13
CA ALA A 76 -2.93 11.17 -18.78
C ALA A 76 -1.56 10.63 -18.34
N ALA A 77 -1.51 9.82 -17.26
CA ALA A 77 -0.27 9.27 -16.74
C ALA A 77 0.32 8.22 -17.69
N ARG A 78 1.64 8.09 -17.67
CA ARG A 78 2.35 7.12 -18.52
C ARG A 78 2.26 5.71 -17.90
N GLU A 79 2.00 4.73 -18.74
CA GLU A 79 1.87 3.31 -18.35
C GLU A 79 3.14 2.72 -17.75
N ASN A 80 4.30 3.18 -18.22
CA ASN A 80 5.60 2.66 -17.80
C ASN A 80 6.16 3.30 -16.52
N LEU A 81 5.43 4.22 -15.88
CA LEU A 81 5.80 4.76 -14.59
C LEU A 81 5.27 3.85 -13.49
N LEU A 82 6.03 2.81 -13.19
CA LEU A 82 5.67 1.81 -12.18
C LEU A 82 5.79 2.41 -10.77
N LEU A 83 4.89 1.97 -9.89
CA LEU A 83 4.98 2.23 -8.45
C LEU A 83 5.71 1.05 -7.81
N PRO A 84 6.93 1.23 -7.31
CA PRO A 84 7.66 0.13 -6.68
C PRO A 84 6.97 -0.31 -5.38
N VAL A 85 7.13 -1.57 -5.04
CA VAL A 85 6.96 -2.07 -3.69
C VAL A 85 8.34 -2.14 -3.04
N GLU A 86 8.45 -1.60 -1.82
CA GLU A 86 9.76 -1.46 -1.19
C GLU A 86 10.29 -2.81 -0.70
N LEU A 87 9.41 -3.64 -0.15
CA LEU A 87 9.75 -4.97 0.35
C LEU A 87 8.81 -6.03 -0.22
N MET A 88 9.39 -7.06 -0.82
CA MET A 88 8.68 -8.25 -1.29
C MET A 88 9.49 -9.50 -1.01
N HIS A 89 8.84 -10.52 -0.50
CA HIS A 89 9.37 -11.87 -0.44
C HIS A 89 9.13 -12.57 -1.78
N LEU A 90 10.17 -12.64 -2.64
CA LEU A 90 10.01 -13.12 -4.01
C LEU A 90 9.48 -14.55 -4.13
N PRO A 91 9.93 -15.53 -3.32
CA PRO A 91 9.46 -16.90 -3.46
C PRO A 91 7.93 -17.04 -3.33
N THR A 92 7.29 -16.27 -2.45
CA THR A 92 5.84 -16.31 -2.23
C THR A 92 5.08 -15.20 -2.96
N GLY A 93 5.77 -14.16 -3.43
CA GLY A 93 5.15 -12.96 -3.98
C GLY A 93 4.47 -12.07 -2.93
N THR A 94 4.79 -12.26 -1.63
CA THR A 94 4.20 -11.49 -0.54
C THR A 94 4.83 -10.11 -0.44
N VAL A 95 4.01 -9.07 -0.53
CA VAL A 95 4.41 -7.68 -0.30
C VAL A 95 4.33 -7.37 1.18
N VAL A 96 5.36 -6.70 1.70
CA VAL A 96 5.43 -6.20 3.08
C VAL A 96 5.61 -4.69 3.04
N GLU A 97 4.66 -3.95 3.58
CA GLU A 97 4.71 -2.49 3.73
C GLU A 97 5.00 -2.14 5.19
N VAL A 98 6.08 -1.40 5.44
CA VAL A 98 6.47 -0.97 6.79
C VAL A 98 6.09 0.49 6.95
N ASP A 99 4.98 0.71 7.65
CA ASP A 99 4.32 2.00 7.77
C ASP A 99 4.89 2.81 8.94
N ASP A 100 5.65 3.86 8.66
CA ASP A 100 6.05 4.85 9.66
C ASP A 100 4.88 5.77 10.04
N ALA A 101 5.10 6.68 11.00
CA ALA A 101 4.05 7.57 11.49
C ALA A 101 3.37 8.40 10.36
N ALA A 102 4.08 8.72 9.26
CA ALA A 102 3.54 9.52 8.17
C ALA A 102 2.45 8.83 7.36
N HIS A 103 2.28 7.50 7.50
CA HIS A 103 1.19 6.73 6.87
C HIS A 103 -0.13 6.85 7.65
N PHE A 104 -0.10 7.14 8.97
CA PHE A 104 -1.28 7.18 9.84
C PHE A 104 -1.90 8.58 9.88
N THR A 105 -2.67 8.93 8.83
CA THR A 105 -3.28 10.23 8.60
C THR A 105 -4.81 10.14 8.58
N SER A 106 -5.49 11.29 8.67
CA SER A 106 -6.95 11.35 8.45
C SER A 106 -7.33 10.95 7.02
N PHE A 107 -6.44 11.14 6.05
CA PHE A 107 -6.67 10.70 4.66
C PHE A 107 -6.59 9.19 4.53
N ARG A 108 -5.66 8.55 5.23
CA ARG A 108 -5.58 7.09 5.29
C ARG A 108 -6.81 6.51 5.99
N LEU A 109 -7.25 7.10 7.10
CA LEU A 109 -8.49 6.72 7.78
C LEU A 109 -9.69 6.79 6.83
N ALA A 110 -9.84 7.90 6.10
CA ALA A 110 -10.93 8.07 5.14
C ALA A 110 -10.91 7.05 3.99
N ALA A 111 -9.73 6.53 3.62
CA ALA A 111 -9.62 5.43 2.66
C ALA A 111 -10.04 4.09 3.26
N LEU A 112 -9.56 3.77 4.48
CA LEU A 112 -9.90 2.52 5.19
C LEU A 112 -11.39 2.36 5.46
N GLU A 113 -12.10 3.47 5.72
CA GLU A 113 -13.57 3.48 5.93
C GLU A 113 -14.38 3.01 4.71
N LEU A 114 -13.75 2.96 3.53
CA LEU A 114 -14.36 2.48 2.29
C LEU A 114 -13.97 1.05 1.93
N TYR A 115 -13.15 0.39 2.75
CA TYR A 115 -12.80 -1.01 2.52
C TYR A 115 -14.02 -1.90 2.82
N ARG A 116 -14.28 -2.84 1.94
CA ARG A 116 -15.36 -3.81 2.14
C ARG A 116 -14.96 -4.82 3.23
N PRO A 117 -15.92 -5.30 4.01
CA PRO A 117 -15.65 -6.30 5.05
C PRO A 117 -15.08 -7.63 4.51
N ASP A 118 -15.35 -7.95 3.24
CA ASP A 118 -14.89 -9.14 2.53
C ASP A 118 -13.60 -8.93 1.72
N ALA A 119 -12.96 -7.76 1.83
CA ALA A 119 -11.69 -7.50 1.17
C ALA A 119 -10.58 -8.43 1.72
N ALA A 120 -9.81 -9.03 0.80
CA ALA A 120 -8.69 -9.88 1.17
C ALA A 120 -7.51 -9.01 1.65
N LEU A 121 -7.35 -8.88 2.96
CA LEU A 121 -6.33 -8.03 3.59
C LEU A 121 -5.40 -8.85 4.48
N GLY A 122 -4.13 -8.50 4.51
CA GLY A 122 -3.10 -9.10 5.37
C GLY A 122 -2.85 -8.33 6.68
N PHE A 123 -3.79 -7.46 7.08
CA PHE A 123 -3.73 -6.68 8.32
C PHE A 123 -5.14 -6.40 8.86
N ASP A 124 -5.23 -6.06 10.15
CA ASP A 124 -6.49 -5.66 10.77
C ASP A 124 -6.81 -4.19 10.47
N VAL A 125 -7.92 -3.95 9.76
CA VAL A 125 -8.37 -2.60 9.39
C VAL A 125 -8.73 -1.77 10.62
N GLY A 126 -9.31 -2.40 11.65
CA GLY A 126 -9.70 -1.72 12.89
C GLY A 126 -8.50 -1.20 13.66
N GLU A 127 -7.46 -2.02 13.83
CA GLU A 127 -6.20 -1.63 14.46
C GLU A 127 -5.50 -0.52 13.66
N HIS A 128 -5.43 -0.65 12.34
CA HIS A 128 -4.83 0.36 11.48
C HIS A 128 -5.59 1.69 11.51
N ALA A 129 -6.92 1.64 11.51
CA ALA A 129 -7.77 2.82 11.66
C ALA A 129 -7.63 3.46 13.06
N ALA A 130 -7.43 2.67 14.12
CA ALA A 130 -7.15 3.19 15.46
C ALA A 130 -5.84 3.98 15.49
N LEU A 131 -4.77 3.46 14.87
CA LEU A 131 -3.51 4.19 14.71
C LEU A 131 -3.69 5.48 13.92
N CYS A 132 -4.48 5.48 12.84
CA CYS A 132 -4.78 6.71 12.11
C CYS A 132 -5.47 7.75 13.00
N ARG A 133 -6.44 7.37 13.84
CA ARG A 133 -7.11 8.29 14.78
C ARG A 133 -6.17 8.84 15.83
N GLU A 134 -5.25 8.02 16.34
CA GLU A 134 -4.26 8.43 17.33
C GLU A 134 -3.25 9.43 16.77
N TRP A 135 -2.79 9.19 15.52
CA TRP A 135 -1.64 9.92 14.97
C TRP A 135 -2.02 11.10 14.08
N CYS A 136 -3.23 11.14 13.47
CA CYS A 136 -3.60 12.14 12.46
C CYS A 136 -3.40 13.58 12.91
N ALA A 137 -3.64 13.91 14.19
CA ALA A 137 -3.42 15.26 14.70
C ALA A 137 -1.96 15.75 14.56
N ARG A 138 -1.01 14.82 14.57
CA ARG A 138 0.44 15.09 14.42
C ARG A 138 0.89 15.00 12.98
N THR A 139 0.32 14.07 12.21
CA THR A 139 0.81 13.70 10.88
C THR A 139 0.13 14.45 9.74
N ASP A 140 -1.11 14.90 9.88
CA ASP A 140 -1.82 15.67 8.84
C ASP A 140 -1.15 17.02 8.51
N GLY A 141 -0.26 17.48 9.39
CA GLY A 141 0.56 18.66 9.16
C GLY A 141 1.83 18.41 8.36
N LEU A 142 2.29 17.16 8.29
CA LEU A 142 3.46 16.78 7.52
C LEU A 142 3.14 16.94 6.04
N ASP A 143 4.12 17.33 5.22
CA ASP A 143 3.96 17.51 3.77
C ASP A 143 2.86 18.50 3.33
N ARG A 144 2.31 19.32 4.23
CA ARG A 144 1.16 20.22 3.96
C ARG A 144 1.41 21.16 2.79
N GLY A 145 2.64 21.55 2.52
CA GLY A 145 3.04 22.40 1.40
C GLY A 145 3.36 21.65 0.10
N LEU A 146 3.42 20.31 0.14
CA LEU A 146 3.83 19.53 -1.01
C LEU A 146 2.63 19.22 -1.92
N ALA A 147 2.78 19.59 -3.19
CA ALA A 147 1.82 19.21 -4.23
C ALA A 147 1.99 17.74 -4.62
N ALA A 148 0.89 17.12 -5.04
CA ALA A 148 0.90 15.79 -5.64
C ALA A 148 0.09 15.78 -6.93
N LYS A 149 0.55 14.97 -7.86
CA LYS A 149 -0.08 14.83 -9.17
C LYS A 149 -1.47 14.21 -9.00
N GLY A 150 -2.48 14.86 -9.56
CA GLY A 150 -3.88 14.44 -9.40
C GLY A 150 -4.56 14.89 -8.10
N PHE A 151 -3.81 15.38 -7.10
CA PHE A 151 -4.37 15.85 -5.81
C PHE A 151 -4.09 17.32 -5.51
N GLY A 152 -3.32 18.00 -6.38
CA GLY A 152 -3.03 19.42 -6.27
C GLY A 152 -2.15 19.80 -5.07
N PHE A 153 -2.22 21.07 -4.68
CA PHE A 153 -1.47 21.62 -3.54
C PHE A 153 -1.90 20.93 -2.22
N GLY A 154 -0.93 20.59 -1.38
CA GLY A 154 -1.18 19.82 -0.14
C GLY A 154 -1.68 18.39 -0.38
N GLY A 155 -1.51 17.88 -1.60
CA GLY A 155 -2.05 16.59 -2.02
C GLY A 155 -1.18 15.37 -1.68
N ARG A 156 0.06 15.57 -1.22
CA ARG A 156 1.03 14.48 -1.02
C ARG A 156 0.52 13.36 -0.10
N GLN A 157 -0.14 13.70 1.00
CA GLN A 157 -0.69 12.70 1.92
C GLN A 157 -1.92 11.99 1.34
N ARG A 158 -2.73 12.68 0.52
CA ARG A 158 -3.86 12.05 -0.20
C ARG A 158 -3.37 11.07 -1.26
N GLU A 159 -2.32 11.43 -1.97
CA GLU A 159 -1.64 10.55 -2.94
C GLU A 159 -1.10 9.30 -2.23
N ARG A 160 -0.40 9.46 -1.09
CA ARG A 160 0.12 8.35 -0.29
C ARG A 160 -1.03 7.42 0.15
N ALA A 161 -2.08 7.97 0.75
CA ALA A 161 -3.23 7.18 1.19
C ALA A 161 -3.91 6.43 0.05
N TYR A 162 -3.96 7.02 -1.16
CA TYR A 162 -4.46 6.34 -2.35
C TYR A 162 -3.52 5.22 -2.82
N HIS A 163 -2.21 5.46 -2.86
CA HIS A 163 -1.24 4.44 -3.26
C HIS A 163 -1.20 3.27 -2.27
N ASP A 164 -1.38 3.53 -0.98
CA ASP A 164 -1.54 2.49 0.04
C ASP A 164 -2.78 1.64 -0.25
N ALA A 165 -3.93 2.29 -0.49
CA ALA A 165 -5.16 1.59 -0.84
C ALA A 165 -5.04 0.82 -2.16
N LEU A 166 -4.33 1.37 -3.15
CA LEU A 166 -4.07 0.69 -4.42
C LEU A 166 -3.30 -0.61 -4.21
N ARG A 167 -2.24 -0.61 -3.38
CA ARG A 167 -1.50 -1.84 -3.05
C ARG A 167 -2.38 -2.83 -2.29
N ASP A 168 -3.07 -2.39 -1.25
CA ASP A 168 -3.90 -3.26 -0.40
C ASP A 168 -4.97 -4.02 -1.16
N LEU A 169 -5.60 -3.37 -2.13
CA LEU A 169 -6.74 -3.92 -2.85
C LEU A 169 -6.35 -4.58 -4.18
N ALA A 170 -5.37 -4.01 -4.90
CA ALA A 170 -5.00 -4.53 -6.21
C ALA A 170 -4.05 -5.74 -6.14
N VAL A 171 -3.15 -5.81 -5.14
CA VAL A 171 -2.21 -6.94 -5.03
C VAL A 171 -2.96 -8.26 -4.89
N PRO A 172 -3.90 -8.44 -3.93
CA PRO A 172 -4.65 -9.69 -3.84
C PRO A 172 -5.62 -9.88 -5.02
N ALA A 173 -6.22 -8.82 -5.56
CA ALA A 173 -7.10 -8.92 -6.73
C ALA A 173 -6.37 -9.43 -7.98
N MET A 174 -5.08 -9.20 -8.09
CA MET A 174 -4.21 -9.67 -9.19
C MET A 174 -3.58 -11.05 -8.91
N GLY A 175 -4.05 -11.76 -7.87
CA GLY A 175 -3.68 -13.15 -7.57
C GLY A 175 -2.43 -13.32 -6.70
N HIS A 176 -1.94 -12.25 -6.08
CA HIS A 176 -0.85 -12.32 -5.09
C HIS A 176 -1.40 -12.48 -3.67
N PRO A 177 -0.57 -12.91 -2.70
CA PRO A 177 -0.94 -12.86 -1.30
C PRO A 177 -1.34 -11.45 -0.85
N PRO A 178 -2.26 -11.31 0.13
CA PRO A 178 -2.59 -10.01 0.69
C PRO A 178 -1.36 -9.28 1.25
N VAL A 179 -1.33 -7.96 1.09
CA VAL A 179 -0.24 -7.12 1.59
C VAL A 179 -0.16 -7.18 3.11
N LEU A 180 1.00 -7.52 3.64
CA LEU A 180 1.28 -7.43 5.08
C LEU A 180 1.66 -5.99 5.42
N ARG A 181 0.90 -5.35 6.32
CA ARG A 181 1.22 -4.00 6.82
C ARG A 181 1.75 -4.07 8.23
N ILE A 182 2.92 -3.49 8.41
CA ILE A 182 3.67 -3.50 9.67
C ILE A 182 3.77 -2.06 10.19
N ALA A 183 3.14 -1.78 11.31
CA ALA A 183 3.23 -0.47 11.94
C ALA A 183 4.60 -0.26 12.62
N ALA A 184 5.31 0.78 12.20
CA ALA A 184 6.58 1.22 12.74
C ALA A 184 6.53 2.71 13.12
N VAL A 185 5.50 3.10 13.89
CA VAL A 185 5.23 4.50 14.25
C VAL A 185 6.36 5.16 15.05
N ASP A 186 7.18 4.35 15.73
CA ASP A 186 8.39 4.77 16.44
C ASP A 186 9.59 5.01 15.51
N GLY A 187 9.46 4.65 14.23
CA GLY A 187 10.52 4.74 13.24
C GLY A 187 11.62 3.68 13.41
N ASP A 188 11.43 2.67 14.25
CA ASP A 188 12.39 1.58 14.47
C ASP A 188 11.97 0.32 13.72
N GLY A 189 12.56 0.11 12.54
CA GLY A 189 12.27 -1.04 11.69
C GLY A 189 12.67 -2.38 12.31
N ALA A 190 13.78 -2.45 13.04
CA ALA A 190 14.22 -3.68 13.69
C ALA A 190 13.28 -4.06 14.85
N ALA A 191 12.87 -3.09 15.66
CA ALA A 191 11.88 -3.30 16.70
C ALA A 191 10.50 -3.68 16.11
N ALA A 192 10.10 -3.06 14.99
CA ALA A 192 8.88 -3.42 14.27
C ALA A 192 8.93 -4.88 13.80
N TYR A 193 10.06 -5.33 13.23
CA TYR A 193 10.24 -6.73 12.87
C TYR A 193 10.07 -7.64 14.09
N ALA A 194 10.74 -7.34 15.20
CA ALA A 194 10.67 -8.16 16.42
C ALA A 194 9.23 -8.30 16.95
N ARG A 195 8.41 -7.23 16.85
CA ARG A 195 6.98 -7.25 17.26
C ARG A 195 6.11 -8.13 16.36
N HIS A 196 6.43 -8.20 15.06
CA HIS A 196 5.62 -8.91 14.05
C HIS A 196 6.27 -10.19 13.53
N ARG A 197 7.37 -10.63 14.18
CA ARG A 197 8.20 -11.77 13.76
C ARG A 197 7.37 -13.03 13.49
N ASP A 198 6.47 -13.38 14.38
CA ASP A 198 5.67 -14.61 14.28
C ASP A 198 4.75 -14.62 13.05
N ALA A 199 4.25 -13.47 12.63
CA ALA A 199 3.44 -13.34 11.41
C ALA A 199 4.27 -13.50 10.12
N LEU A 200 5.60 -13.29 10.19
CA LEU A 200 6.50 -13.32 9.05
C LEU A 200 7.27 -14.66 8.95
N LEU A 201 7.45 -15.39 10.05
CA LEU A 201 8.16 -16.68 10.05
C LEU A 201 7.65 -17.71 9.02
N PRO A 202 6.35 -17.77 8.65
CA PRO A 202 5.91 -18.66 7.57
C PRO A 202 6.60 -18.40 6.23
N LEU A 203 7.20 -17.23 6.02
CA LEU A 203 7.96 -16.91 4.81
C LEU A 203 9.35 -17.54 4.80
N SER A 204 9.93 -17.88 5.96
CA SER A 204 11.31 -18.40 6.06
C SER A 204 11.49 -19.82 5.53
N GLY A 205 10.40 -20.55 5.29
CA GLY A 205 10.43 -21.96 4.81
C GLY A 205 9.99 -22.12 3.34
N SER A 206 9.90 -21.03 2.61
CA SER A 206 9.32 -21.00 1.25
C SER A 206 10.39 -20.91 0.16
#